data_b3d5f4a61b767347d5939aeb24f11867
#
_entry.id   b3d5f4a61b767347d5939aeb24f11867
#
_cell.length_a   1.000
_cell.length_b   1.000
_cell.length_c   1.000
_cell.angle_alpha   90.00
_cell.angle_beta   90.00
_cell.angle_gamma   90.00
#
_symmetry.space_group_name_H-M   'P 1'
#
loop_
_entity.id
_entity.type
_entity.pdbx_description
1 polymer ?
#
loop_
_entity_poly.entity_id
_entity_poly.type
_entity_poly.pdbx_seq_one_letter_code
_entity_poly.pdbx_strand_id
1 'polypeptide(L)'
;MQIYLLFFLVIAVIVLLLWIRKKRKTIEHLKLNMPCRYLCIYAYYQKDSSYKQNFKYFLRKGILPNVDYFIIINGKCNVRIPRRHNITVFYRPNQGFDFGAYSYALTKVKRDYEYYFFINTSLRGPILKHPKKPWIDEFLSLFSENNVHLVGISINVYPSKSFGKYDLEHLYSHTPPYTHIQSMMFCMTPKLLQSLQSENFFNESEINQMTDIEQIVAKKEIGLSQHVLKNNWNINCLLPQYRGRDYVNLQNDINFASNGGDPWYKNAYFGKTISVDESIFLKTNRL
;
A
#
# COMPACT_ATOMS: atom_id res chain seq x y z
N MET A 1 -34.72 -50.54 -23.79
CA MET A 1 -34.65 -50.02 -22.39
C MET A 1 -33.34 -49.30 -22.10
N GLN A 2 -32.17 -49.82 -22.39
CA GLN A 2 -30.86 -49.20 -22.13
C GLN A 2 -30.64 -47.88 -22.87
N ILE A 3 -31.08 -47.71 -24.12
CA ILE A 3 -30.90 -46.47 -24.92
C ILE A 3 -31.67 -45.31 -24.32
N TYR A 4 -32.88 -45.51 -23.81
CA TYR A 4 -33.67 -44.46 -23.15
C TYR A 4 -33.04 -44.05 -21.82
N LEU A 5 -32.48 -44.96 -21.06
CA LEU A 5 -31.76 -44.65 -19.80
C LEU A 5 -30.54 -43.77 -20.06
N LEU A 6 -29.77 -44.09 -21.11
CA LEU A 6 -28.61 -43.30 -21.52
C LEU A 6 -29.03 -41.87 -21.95
N PHE A 7 -30.12 -41.73 -22.71
CA PHE A 7 -30.65 -40.47 -23.17
C PHE A 7 -31.10 -39.56 -21.99
N PHE A 8 -31.82 -40.13 -21.01
CA PHE A 8 -32.20 -39.43 -19.79
C PHE A 8 -31.00 -38.99 -18.97
N LEU A 9 -29.95 -39.82 -18.88
CA LEU A 9 -28.73 -39.51 -18.15
C LEU A 9 -27.99 -38.33 -18.80
N VAL A 10 -27.89 -38.30 -20.13
CA VAL A 10 -27.29 -37.18 -20.88
C VAL A 10 -28.05 -35.89 -20.67
N ILE A 11 -29.39 -35.92 -20.73
CA ILE A 11 -30.21 -34.74 -20.48
C ILE A 11 -30.03 -34.22 -19.04
N ALA A 12 -30.00 -35.13 -18.04
CA ALA A 12 -29.79 -34.73 -16.65
C ALA A 12 -28.44 -34.06 -16.43
N VAL A 13 -27.38 -34.56 -17.07
CA VAL A 13 -26.03 -33.98 -17.02
C VAL A 13 -26.03 -32.58 -17.67
N ILE A 14 -26.67 -32.41 -18.82
CA ILE A 14 -26.77 -31.10 -19.50
C ILE A 14 -27.50 -30.10 -18.62
N VAL A 15 -28.65 -30.46 -18.05
CA VAL A 15 -29.43 -29.60 -17.15
C VAL A 15 -28.61 -29.22 -15.92
N LEU A 16 -27.88 -30.16 -15.32
CA LEU A 16 -27.00 -29.90 -14.18
C LEU A 16 -25.87 -28.92 -14.55
N LEU A 17 -25.24 -29.08 -15.70
CA LEU A 17 -24.18 -28.17 -16.16
C LEU A 17 -24.72 -26.76 -16.44
N LEU A 18 -25.90 -26.64 -17.03
CA LEU A 18 -26.57 -25.34 -17.25
C LEU A 18 -26.94 -24.66 -15.93
N TRP A 19 -27.43 -25.42 -14.95
CA TRP A 19 -27.74 -24.91 -13.61
C TRP A 19 -26.49 -24.44 -12.87
N ILE A 20 -25.39 -25.22 -12.90
CA ILE A 20 -24.10 -24.82 -12.32
C ILE A 20 -23.59 -23.54 -12.98
N ARG A 21 -23.68 -23.43 -14.31
CA ARG A 21 -23.26 -22.24 -15.06
C ARG A 21 -24.10 -21.02 -14.70
N LYS A 22 -25.42 -21.17 -14.55
CA LYS A 22 -26.33 -20.10 -14.11
C LYS A 22 -26.01 -19.66 -12.67
N LYS A 23 -25.79 -20.63 -11.75
CA LYS A 23 -25.45 -20.33 -10.35
C LYS A 23 -24.10 -19.60 -10.24
N ARG A 24 -23.09 -20.00 -11.04
CA ARG A 24 -21.79 -19.29 -11.11
C ARG A 24 -21.98 -17.85 -11.57
N LYS A 25 -22.74 -17.61 -12.65
CA LYS A 25 -23.01 -16.23 -13.14
C LYS A 25 -23.73 -15.37 -12.08
N THR A 26 -24.70 -15.93 -11.36
CA THR A 26 -25.40 -15.22 -10.28
C THR A 26 -24.47 -14.87 -9.14
N ILE A 27 -23.59 -15.79 -8.72
CA ILE A 27 -22.58 -15.54 -7.67
C ILE A 27 -21.58 -14.48 -8.12
N GLU A 28 -21.12 -14.52 -9.37
CA GLU A 28 -20.23 -13.50 -9.92
C GLU A 28 -20.91 -12.12 -9.95
N HIS A 29 -22.16 -12.06 -10.35
CA HIS A 29 -22.96 -10.83 -10.38
C HIS A 29 -23.20 -10.26 -8.97
N LEU A 30 -23.48 -11.11 -7.98
CA LEU A 30 -23.62 -10.72 -6.58
C LEU A 30 -22.28 -10.20 -6.01
N LYS A 31 -21.17 -10.85 -6.32
CA LYS A 31 -19.82 -10.38 -5.91
C LYS A 31 -19.45 -9.04 -6.54
N LEU A 32 -19.85 -8.79 -7.80
CA LEU A 32 -19.62 -7.51 -8.49
C LEU A 32 -20.44 -6.36 -7.90
N ASN A 33 -21.58 -6.66 -7.26
CA ASN A 33 -22.48 -5.65 -6.67
C ASN A 33 -22.25 -5.43 -5.17
N MET A 34 -21.36 -6.22 -4.52
CA MET A 34 -20.99 -5.93 -3.14
C MET A 34 -20.04 -4.72 -3.09
N PRO A 35 -20.26 -3.77 -2.16
CA PRO A 35 -19.36 -2.65 -2.02
C PRO A 35 -17.94 -3.14 -1.69
N CYS A 36 -16.93 -2.57 -2.34
CA CYS A 36 -15.54 -2.89 -2.05
C CYS A 36 -15.21 -2.55 -0.59
N ARG A 37 -14.55 -3.47 0.11
CA ARG A 37 -14.19 -3.30 1.53
C ARG A 37 -12.96 -2.44 1.73
N TYR A 38 -12.13 -2.29 0.71
CA TYR A 38 -10.81 -1.67 0.77
C TYR A 38 -10.67 -0.59 -0.28
N LEU A 39 -9.94 0.47 0.04
CA LEU A 39 -9.52 1.50 -0.90
C LEU A 39 -8.01 1.43 -1.11
N CYS A 40 -7.57 1.43 -2.36
CA CYS A 40 -6.18 1.58 -2.73
C CYS A 40 -5.99 2.88 -3.52
N ILE A 41 -5.22 3.81 -2.97
CA ILE A 41 -4.83 5.05 -3.60
C ILE A 41 -3.46 4.86 -4.24
N TYR A 42 -3.40 4.93 -5.57
CA TYR A 42 -2.16 4.80 -6.33
C TYR A 42 -1.72 6.18 -6.85
N ALA A 43 -0.63 6.68 -6.30
CA ALA A 43 0.00 7.93 -6.76
C ALA A 43 0.94 7.62 -7.94
N TYR A 44 0.52 7.97 -9.14
CA TYR A 44 1.32 7.81 -10.36
C TYR A 44 2.03 9.11 -10.74
N TYR A 45 3.36 9.03 -10.85
CA TYR A 45 4.19 10.04 -11.49
C TYR A 45 5.10 9.38 -12.51
N GLN A 46 5.09 9.87 -13.76
CA GLN A 46 5.91 9.31 -14.83
C GLN A 46 7.30 9.97 -14.85
N LYS A 47 8.17 9.57 -13.93
CA LYS A 47 9.54 10.07 -13.86
C LYS A 47 10.38 9.55 -15.05
N ASP A 48 10.30 8.24 -15.32
CA ASP A 48 11.11 7.52 -16.30
C ASP A 48 10.40 6.25 -16.83
N SER A 49 11.12 5.45 -17.63
CA SER A 49 10.60 4.19 -18.18
C SER A 49 10.34 3.12 -17.11
N SER A 50 11.13 3.08 -16.03
CA SER A 50 10.96 2.14 -14.93
C SER A 50 9.63 2.38 -14.21
N TYR A 51 9.33 3.64 -13.87
CA TYR A 51 8.06 4.02 -13.24
C TYR A 51 6.86 3.67 -14.13
N LYS A 52 6.98 3.92 -15.44
CA LYS A 52 5.95 3.50 -16.40
C LYS A 52 5.74 1.98 -16.43
N GLN A 53 6.81 1.19 -16.38
CA GLN A 53 6.74 -0.27 -16.33
C GLN A 53 6.16 -0.78 -15.02
N ASN A 54 6.50 -0.17 -13.88
CA ASN A 54 5.94 -0.50 -12.57
C ASN A 54 4.42 -0.32 -12.56
N PHE A 55 3.94 0.82 -13.05
CA PHE A 55 2.51 1.08 -13.15
C PHE A 55 1.78 0.10 -14.08
N LYS A 56 2.33 -0.18 -15.27
CA LYS A 56 1.78 -1.21 -16.17
C LYS A 56 1.71 -2.58 -15.50
N TYR A 57 2.73 -2.92 -14.72
CA TYR A 57 2.77 -4.18 -13.98
C TYR A 57 1.65 -4.24 -12.93
N PHE A 58 1.51 -3.18 -12.13
CA PHE A 58 0.45 -3.07 -11.12
C PHE A 58 -0.94 -3.15 -11.74
N LEU A 59 -1.22 -2.43 -12.81
CA LEU A 59 -2.51 -2.49 -13.52
C LEU A 59 -2.86 -3.90 -14.02
N ARG A 60 -1.86 -4.70 -14.36
CA ARG A 60 -2.04 -6.07 -14.84
C ARG A 60 -2.18 -7.10 -13.70
N LYS A 61 -1.45 -6.92 -12.60
CA LYS A 61 -1.29 -7.93 -11.55
C LYS A 61 -1.88 -7.53 -10.19
N GLY A 62 -2.01 -6.23 -9.93
CA GLY A 62 -2.41 -5.69 -8.63
C GLY A 62 -3.90 -5.38 -8.48
N ILE A 63 -4.66 -5.35 -9.57
CA ILE A 63 -6.10 -4.99 -9.51
C ILE A 63 -6.94 -6.18 -9.04
N LEU A 64 -7.55 -6.05 -7.87
CA LEU A 64 -8.44 -7.03 -7.24
C LEU A 64 -9.91 -6.58 -7.34
N PRO A 65 -10.89 -7.50 -7.41
CA PRO A 65 -12.28 -7.15 -7.60
C PRO A 65 -12.97 -6.52 -6.38
N ASN A 66 -12.45 -6.77 -5.17
CA ASN A 66 -13.01 -6.29 -3.89
C ASN A 66 -12.29 -5.06 -3.32
N VAL A 67 -11.48 -4.39 -4.14
CA VAL A 67 -10.73 -3.18 -3.79
C VAL A 67 -11.12 -2.07 -4.76
N ASP A 68 -11.51 -0.90 -4.26
CA ASP A 68 -11.60 0.31 -5.07
C ASP A 68 -10.21 0.91 -5.28
N TYR A 69 -9.97 1.39 -6.47
CA TYR A 69 -8.71 2.02 -6.84
C TYR A 69 -8.95 3.48 -7.23
N PHE A 70 -8.36 4.39 -6.46
CA PHE A 70 -8.22 5.79 -6.86
C PHE A 70 -6.81 5.98 -7.43
N ILE A 71 -6.73 6.09 -8.76
CA ILE A 71 -5.46 6.28 -9.46
C ILE A 71 -5.29 7.78 -9.69
N ILE A 72 -4.33 8.37 -8.99
CA ILE A 72 -4.03 9.80 -9.05
C ILE A 72 -2.85 10.02 -9.98
N ILE A 73 -3.08 10.64 -11.10
CA ILE A 73 -2.07 10.98 -12.10
C ILE A 73 -1.48 12.34 -11.77
N ASN A 74 -0.26 12.36 -11.26
CA ASN A 74 0.52 13.57 -11.03
C ASN A 74 1.21 13.99 -12.34
N GLY A 75 0.59 14.90 -13.10
CA GLY A 75 1.10 15.40 -14.37
C GLY A 75 0.73 14.53 -15.56
N LYS A 76 1.74 14.04 -16.33
CA LYS A 76 1.51 13.29 -17.60
C LYS A 76 1.39 11.79 -17.36
N CYS A 77 0.56 11.11 -18.17
CA CYS A 77 0.43 9.66 -18.17
C CYS A 77 0.30 9.14 -19.61
N ASN A 78 1.26 8.31 -20.04
CA ASN A 78 1.25 7.63 -21.33
C ASN A 78 0.93 6.13 -21.19
N VAL A 79 0.25 5.74 -20.10
CA VAL A 79 -0.16 4.37 -19.86
C VAL A 79 -1.68 4.27 -20.02
N ARG A 80 -2.12 3.30 -20.82
CA ARG A 80 -3.54 2.99 -20.94
C ARG A 80 -4.04 2.34 -19.64
N ILE A 81 -4.95 3.00 -18.95
CA ILE A 81 -5.59 2.49 -17.73
C ILE A 81 -6.85 1.73 -18.13
N PRO A 82 -7.06 0.49 -17.66
CA PRO A 82 -8.25 -0.28 -18.00
C PRO A 82 -9.51 0.36 -17.38
N ARG A 83 -10.59 0.41 -18.15
CA ARG A 83 -11.90 0.82 -17.63
C ARG A 83 -12.50 -0.34 -16.84
N ARG A 84 -12.61 -0.19 -15.53
CA ARG A 84 -13.24 -1.15 -14.60
C ARG A 84 -14.13 -0.38 -13.62
N HIS A 85 -15.20 -1.02 -13.13
CA HIS A 85 -16.15 -0.39 -12.20
C HIS A 85 -15.48 0.07 -10.88
N ASN A 86 -14.42 -0.60 -10.48
CA ASN A 86 -13.68 -0.33 -9.24
C ASN A 86 -12.40 0.51 -9.46
N ILE A 87 -12.23 1.15 -10.62
CA ILE A 87 -11.11 2.06 -10.90
C ILE A 87 -11.66 3.44 -11.22
N THR A 88 -11.28 4.43 -10.41
CA THR A 88 -11.51 5.85 -10.69
C THR A 88 -10.18 6.54 -10.90
N VAL A 89 -10.06 7.33 -11.96
CA VAL A 89 -8.82 8.04 -12.34
C VAL A 89 -9.03 9.53 -12.15
N PHE A 90 -8.07 10.16 -11.47
CA PHE A 90 -8.01 11.60 -11.29
C PHE A 90 -6.70 12.15 -11.82
N TYR A 91 -6.72 13.38 -12.34
CA TYR A 91 -5.54 14.08 -12.85
C TYR A 91 -5.31 15.34 -12.03
N ARG A 92 -4.04 15.60 -11.69
CA ARG A 92 -3.63 16.81 -10.98
C ARG A 92 -2.20 17.23 -11.34
N PRO A 93 -1.79 18.50 -11.09
CA PRO A 93 -0.38 18.89 -11.13
C PRO A 93 0.46 18.06 -10.14
N ASN A 94 1.75 17.83 -10.45
CA ASN A 94 2.65 17.17 -9.50
C ASN A 94 3.13 18.15 -8.42
N GLN A 95 2.35 18.31 -7.37
CA GLN A 95 2.61 19.15 -6.20
C GLN A 95 2.54 18.30 -4.95
N GLY A 96 3.43 18.52 -3.97
CA GLY A 96 3.45 17.76 -2.71
C GLY A 96 3.77 16.27 -2.90
N PHE A 97 4.39 15.90 -4.03
CA PHE A 97 4.82 14.52 -4.36
C PHE A 97 3.69 13.48 -4.25
N ASP A 98 3.97 12.31 -3.66
CA ASP A 98 3.00 11.23 -3.41
C ASP A 98 2.00 11.61 -2.30
N PHE A 99 2.43 12.30 -1.24
CA PHE A 99 1.52 12.81 -0.20
C PHE A 99 0.52 13.83 -0.74
N GLY A 100 0.89 14.64 -1.73
CA GLY A 100 -0.04 15.51 -2.43
C GLY A 100 -1.12 14.71 -3.20
N ALA A 101 -0.75 13.59 -3.81
CA ALA A 101 -1.73 12.70 -4.45
C ALA A 101 -2.62 12.01 -3.41
N TYR A 102 -2.06 11.57 -2.28
CA TYR A 102 -2.82 10.92 -1.21
C TYR A 102 -3.82 11.86 -0.57
N SER A 103 -3.42 13.09 -0.24
CA SER A 103 -4.30 14.09 0.35
C SER A 103 -5.44 14.45 -0.61
N TYR A 104 -5.14 14.71 -1.89
CA TYR A 104 -6.15 14.96 -2.91
C TYR A 104 -7.14 13.79 -3.04
N ALA A 105 -6.65 12.55 -3.08
CA ALA A 105 -7.51 11.38 -3.17
C ALA A 105 -8.48 11.28 -1.98
N LEU A 106 -7.98 11.54 -0.77
CA LEU A 106 -8.80 11.49 0.45
C LEU A 106 -9.96 12.50 0.43
N THR A 107 -9.82 13.66 -0.24
CA THR A 107 -10.95 14.60 -0.42
C THR A 107 -12.06 14.05 -1.34
N LYS A 108 -11.78 13.00 -2.12
CA LYS A 108 -12.73 12.36 -3.04
C LYS A 108 -13.41 11.13 -2.45
N VAL A 109 -12.98 10.69 -1.28
CA VAL A 109 -13.57 9.54 -0.57
C VAL A 109 -14.96 9.94 -0.07
N LYS A 110 -15.99 9.14 -0.45
CA LYS A 110 -17.39 9.39 -0.12
C LYS A 110 -18.03 8.34 0.78
N ARG A 111 -17.25 7.33 1.17
CA ARG A 111 -17.69 6.23 2.03
C ARG A 111 -16.56 5.69 2.87
N ASP A 112 -16.88 4.97 3.92
CA ASP A 112 -15.90 4.30 4.75
C ASP A 112 -15.39 3.00 4.13
N TYR A 113 -14.15 2.67 4.42
CA TYR A 113 -13.50 1.43 4.07
C TYR A 113 -12.89 0.78 5.33
N GLU A 114 -12.74 -0.54 5.29
CA GLU A 114 -12.16 -1.28 6.41
C GLU A 114 -10.65 -1.05 6.52
N TYR A 115 -9.97 -0.81 5.38
CA TYR A 115 -8.55 -0.44 5.32
C TYR A 115 -8.27 0.43 4.11
N TYR A 116 -7.27 1.30 4.26
CA TYR A 116 -6.81 2.24 3.25
C TYR A 116 -5.37 1.94 2.88
N PHE A 117 -5.14 1.60 1.61
CA PHE A 117 -3.83 1.32 1.03
C PHE A 117 -3.35 2.52 0.22
N PHE A 118 -2.07 2.85 0.37
CA PHE A 118 -1.39 3.92 -0.33
C PHE A 118 -0.15 3.35 -1.01
N ILE A 119 0.04 3.65 -2.29
CA ILE A 119 1.15 3.13 -3.07
C ILE A 119 1.62 4.18 -4.07
N ASN A 120 2.93 4.29 -4.26
CA ASN A 120 3.51 5.14 -5.28
C ASN A 120 4.22 4.32 -6.38
N THR A 121 4.64 5.01 -7.43
CA THR A 121 5.16 4.39 -8.66
C THR A 121 6.58 3.84 -8.52
N SER A 122 7.31 4.12 -7.43
CA SER A 122 8.67 3.63 -7.24
C SER A 122 8.76 2.11 -7.01
N LEU A 123 7.62 1.47 -6.79
CA LEU A 123 7.52 0.03 -6.52
C LEU A 123 7.06 -0.77 -7.73
N ARG A 124 7.68 -1.93 -7.89
CA ARG A 124 7.23 -3.01 -8.78
C ARG A 124 6.58 -4.12 -7.97
N GLY A 125 5.34 -4.43 -8.27
CA GLY A 125 4.58 -5.48 -7.58
C GLY A 125 3.08 -5.40 -7.89
N PRO A 126 2.27 -6.31 -7.33
CA PRO A 126 2.68 -7.42 -6.47
C PRO A 126 3.32 -8.58 -7.24
N ILE A 127 4.41 -9.14 -6.71
CA ILE A 127 5.09 -10.34 -7.23
C ILE A 127 4.74 -11.48 -6.27
N LEU A 128 3.75 -12.29 -6.65
CA LEU A 128 3.18 -13.30 -5.77
C LEU A 128 3.75 -14.68 -6.07
N LYS A 129 4.25 -15.39 -5.05
CA LYS A 129 4.62 -16.81 -5.12
C LYS A 129 3.38 -17.70 -5.28
N HIS A 130 2.26 -17.28 -4.65
CA HIS A 130 0.98 -17.99 -4.72
C HIS A 130 -0.08 -17.08 -5.37
N PRO A 131 -0.29 -17.16 -6.69
CA PRO A 131 -1.14 -16.23 -7.43
C PRO A 131 -2.63 -16.28 -7.07
N LYS A 132 -3.06 -17.28 -6.30
CA LYS A 132 -4.46 -17.41 -5.83
C LYS A 132 -4.75 -16.59 -4.56
N LYS A 133 -3.71 -16.19 -3.79
CA LYS A 133 -3.87 -15.39 -2.58
C LYS A 133 -3.86 -13.91 -2.95
N PRO A 134 -4.86 -13.11 -2.55
CA PRO A 134 -4.85 -11.67 -2.75
C PRO A 134 -3.64 -11.02 -2.06
N TRP A 135 -2.95 -10.11 -2.73
CA TRP A 135 -1.77 -9.44 -2.17
C TRP A 135 -2.07 -8.61 -0.91
N ILE A 136 -3.30 -8.11 -0.79
CA ILE A 136 -3.73 -7.35 0.40
C ILE A 136 -3.70 -8.18 1.67
N ASP A 137 -3.90 -9.51 1.58
CA ASP A 137 -3.93 -10.39 2.75
C ASP A 137 -2.57 -10.42 3.48
N GLU A 138 -1.46 -10.19 2.75
CA GLU A 138 -0.12 -10.07 3.37
C GLU A 138 -0.03 -8.88 4.33
N PHE A 139 -0.72 -7.77 4.01
CA PHE A 139 -0.81 -6.60 4.90
C PHE A 139 -1.81 -6.81 6.01
N LEU A 140 -3.02 -7.31 5.67
CA LEU A 140 -4.13 -7.43 6.61
C LEU A 140 -3.80 -8.36 7.77
N SER A 141 -3.04 -9.44 7.52
CA SER A 141 -2.60 -10.38 8.56
C SER A 141 -1.71 -9.73 9.63
N LEU A 142 -1.09 -8.59 9.34
CA LEU A 142 -0.16 -7.92 10.26
C LEU A 142 -0.83 -6.94 11.22
N PHE A 143 -2.15 -6.70 11.07
CA PHE A 143 -2.91 -5.84 11.99
C PHE A 143 -3.44 -6.59 13.23
N SER A 144 -3.37 -7.91 13.25
CA SER A 144 -3.95 -8.73 14.32
C SER A 144 -3.17 -8.71 15.64
N GLU A 145 -1.94 -8.17 15.64
CA GLU A 145 -1.04 -8.22 16.76
C GLU A 145 -0.60 -6.83 17.24
N ASN A 146 -0.28 -6.71 18.54
CA ASN A 146 0.44 -5.58 19.14
C ASN A 146 -0.16 -4.18 18.88
N ASN A 147 -1.48 -4.03 18.82
CA ASN A 147 -2.14 -2.73 18.59
C ASN A 147 -1.63 -1.99 17.33
N VAL A 148 -1.41 -2.73 16.24
CA VAL A 148 -0.91 -2.20 14.97
C VAL A 148 -1.99 -1.41 14.26
N HIS A 149 -1.68 -0.18 13.85
CA HIS A 149 -2.57 0.69 13.07
C HIS A 149 -2.00 1.12 11.72
N LEU A 150 -0.71 0.88 11.49
CA LEU A 150 0.00 1.21 10.25
C LEU A 150 0.91 0.04 9.84
N VAL A 151 0.78 -0.43 8.61
CA VAL A 151 1.60 -1.51 8.03
C VAL A 151 2.21 -1.05 6.73
N GLY A 152 3.53 -1.18 6.58
CA GLY A 152 4.24 -0.86 5.35
C GLY A 152 4.92 -2.05 4.69
N ILE A 153 5.59 -1.80 3.57
CA ILE A 153 6.46 -2.84 2.97
C ILE A 153 7.77 -2.98 3.74
N SER A 154 8.24 -1.90 4.37
CA SER A 154 9.49 -1.84 5.13
C SER A 154 9.42 -0.79 6.24
N ILE A 155 10.30 -0.94 7.21
CA ILE A 155 10.56 0.03 8.28
C ILE A 155 11.97 0.56 8.13
N ASN A 156 12.13 1.86 8.34
CA ASN A 156 13.41 2.55 8.51
C ASN A 156 13.54 2.94 10.00
N VAL A 157 14.63 2.56 10.63
CA VAL A 157 14.98 2.95 12.01
C VAL A 157 16.02 4.06 11.93
N TYR A 158 15.58 5.28 11.63
CA TYR A 158 16.43 6.39 11.27
C TYR A 158 17.22 6.94 12.48
N PRO A 159 18.55 6.89 12.47
CA PRO A 159 19.36 7.14 13.67
C PRO A 159 19.80 8.59 13.88
N SER A 160 19.60 9.48 12.88
CA SER A 160 20.13 10.84 12.94
C SER A 160 19.13 11.83 13.52
N LYS A 161 19.63 12.83 14.27
CA LYS A 161 18.84 13.95 14.82
C LYS A 161 18.24 14.88 13.75
N SER A 162 18.75 14.82 12.51
CA SER A 162 18.27 15.66 11.41
C SER A 162 18.08 14.86 10.13
N PHE A 163 17.15 15.28 9.30
CA PHE A 163 16.96 14.82 7.93
C PHE A 163 17.13 16.00 6.97
N GLY A 164 18.22 16.02 6.23
CA GLY A 164 18.65 17.23 5.51
C GLY A 164 18.76 18.42 6.45
N LYS A 165 18.05 19.49 6.13
CA LYS A 165 18.00 20.72 6.95
C LYS A 165 16.98 20.68 8.11
N TYR A 166 16.20 19.60 8.24
CA TYR A 166 15.13 19.49 9.23
C TYR A 166 15.63 18.85 10.50
N ASP A 167 15.55 19.57 11.63
CA ASP A 167 15.81 19.07 12.97
C ASP A 167 14.65 18.22 13.45
N LEU A 168 14.85 16.92 13.48
CA LEU A 168 13.81 15.95 13.87
C LEU A 168 13.62 15.91 15.39
N GLU A 169 14.68 16.20 16.19
CA GLU A 169 14.58 16.26 17.63
C GLU A 169 13.67 17.41 18.07
N HIS A 170 13.82 18.56 17.43
CA HIS A 170 12.90 19.68 17.63
C HIS A 170 11.48 19.38 17.11
N LEU A 171 11.37 18.74 15.95
CA LEU A 171 10.08 18.47 15.29
C LEU A 171 9.22 17.46 16.08
N TYR A 172 9.83 16.45 16.69
CA TYR A 172 9.13 15.35 17.36
C TYR A 172 9.30 15.34 18.89
N SER A 173 10.12 16.23 19.45
CA SER A 173 10.36 16.41 20.89
C SER A 173 10.90 15.13 21.58
N HIS A 174 11.66 14.33 20.86
CA HIS A 174 12.41 13.18 21.40
C HIS A 174 13.66 12.90 20.59
N THR A 175 14.61 12.17 21.19
CA THR A 175 15.85 11.74 20.55
C THR A 175 15.63 10.57 19.58
N PRO A 176 16.57 10.33 18.62
CA PRO A 176 16.49 9.16 17.74
C PRO A 176 16.44 7.82 18.54
N PRO A 177 15.98 6.73 17.91
CA PRO A 177 15.68 6.60 16.48
C PRO A 177 14.30 7.14 16.10
N TYR A 178 14.21 7.69 14.89
CA TYR A 178 12.90 8.05 14.28
C TYR A 178 12.42 6.91 13.40
N THR A 179 11.91 5.88 14.05
CA THR A 179 11.38 4.69 13.40
C THR A 179 10.14 5.02 12.59
N HIS A 180 10.14 4.65 11.31
CA HIS A 180 9.02 4.95 10.44
C HIS A 180 8.82 3.94 9.31
N ILE A 181 7.58 3.83 8.87
CA ILE A 181 7.19 3.16 7.62
C ILE A 181 7.62 4.05 6.44
N GLN A 182 8.30 3.47 5.47
CA GLN A 182 8.62 4.20 4.25
C GLN A 182 7.38 4.36 3.36
N SER A 183 7.14 5.59 2.88
CA SER A 183 5.87 6.00 2.23
C SER A 183 5.62 5.41 0.85
N MET A 184 6.54 4.59 0.32
CA MET A 184 6.37 3.94 -0.98
C MET A 184 5.12 3.10 -1.07
N MET A 185 4.79 2.39 0.01
CA MET A 185 3.55 1.66 0.19
C MET A 185 3.26 1.41 1.66
N PHE A 186 2.04 1.73 2.05
CA PHE A 186 1.54 1.45 3.39
C PHE A 186 0.03 1.24 3.38
N CYS A 187 -0.44 0.62 4.44
CA CYS A 187 -1.85 0.38 4.73
C CYS A 187 -2.16 0.87 6.14
N MET A 188 -3.31 1.51 6.33
CA MET A 188 -3.74 1.98 7.65
C MET A 188 -5.18 1.62 7.98
N THR A 189 -5.48 1.57 9.27
CA THR A 189 -6.83 1.39 9.79
C THR A 189 -7.66 2.67 9.66
N PRO A 190 -9.01 2.58 9.64
CA PRO A 190 -9.89 3.77 9.70
C PRO A 190 -9.62 4.64 10.92
N LYS A 191 -9.35 4.03 12.07
CA LYS A 191 -9.04 4.73 13.32
C LYS A 191 -7.81 5.64 13.19
N LEU A 192 -6.74 5.14 12.56
CA LEU A 192 -5.55 5.96 12.30
C LEU A 192 -5.87 7.07 11.30
N LEU A 193 -6.57 6.77 10.20
CA LEU A 193 -6.93 7.80 9.21
C LEU A 193 -7.75 8.92 9.86
N GLN A 194 -8.74 8.59 10.68
CA GLN A 194 -9.57 9.57 11.40
C GLN A 194 -8.72 10.46 12.33
N SER A 195 -7.81 9.85 13.09
CA SER A 195 -6.88 10.60 13.97
C SER A 195 -5.99 11.55 13.18
N LEU A 196 -5.41 11.12 12.06
CA LEU A 196 -4.60 11.96 11.19
C LEU A 196 -5.41 13.11 10.55
N GLN A 197 -6.66 12.84 10.18
CA GLN A 197 -7.56 13.87 9.63
C GLN A 197 -7.95 14.92 10.68
N SER A 198 -8.19 14.52 11.93
CA SER A 198 -8.51 15.45 13.03
C SER A 198 -7.34 16.41 13.35
N GLU A 199 -6.10 16.01 13.07
CA GLU A 199 -4.89 16.84 13.19
C GLU A 199 -4.50 17.55 11.88
N ASN A 200 -5.35 17.53 10.86
CA ASN A 200 -5.08 18.10 9.54
C ASN A 200 -3.81 17.54 8.86
N PHE A 201 -3.37 16.32 9.20
CA PHE A 201 -2.15 15.72 8.65
C PHE A 201 -2.14 15.68 7.12
N PHE A 202 -3.31 15.38 6.51
CA PHE A 202 -3.52 15.34 5.06
C PHE A 202 -4.09 16.66 4.50
N ASN A 203 -3.76 17.81 5.09
CA ASN A 203 -4.16 19.10 4.54
C ASN A 203 -3.56 19.31 3.15
N GLU A 204 -4.41 19.27 2.12
CA GLU A 204 -3.97 19.32 0.72
C GLU A 204 -3.25 20.63 0.38
N SER A 205 -3.75 21.77 0.87
CA SER A 205 -3.16 23.08 0.57
C SER A 205 -1.76 23.23 1.17
N GLU A 206 -1.55 22.74 2.39
CA GLU A 206 -0.23 22.72 3.05
C GLU A 206 0.74 21.82 2.30
N ILE A 207 0.31 20.57 1.99
CA ILE A 207 1.17 19.59 1.34
C ILE A 207 1.56 20.04 -0.07
N ASN A 208 0.65 20.68 -0.82
CA ASN A 208 0.93 21.18 -2.16
C ASN A 208 1.99 22.31 -2.18
N GLN A 209 2.20 22.98 -1.06
CA GLN A 209 3.26 24.01 -0.92
C GLN A 209 4.64 23.39 -0.58
N MET A 210 4.70 22.11 -0.22
CA MET A 210 5.94 21.39 0.04
C MET A 210 6.61 21.02 -1.29
N THR A 211 7.58 21.84 -1.70
CA THR A 211 8.34 21.63 -2.97
C THR A 211 9.65 20.90 -2.76
N ASP A 212 10.08 20.75 -1.50
CA ASP A 212 11.31 20.06 -1.11
C ASP A 212 10.99 18.63 -0.64
N ILE A 213 11.67 17.64 -1.22
CA ILE A 213 11.50 16.24 -0.87
C ILE A 213 11.91 15.95 0.58
N GLU A 214 12.92 16.64 1.10
CA GLU A 214 13.36 16.49 2.50
C GLU A 214 12.23 16.91 3.45
N GLN A 215 11.48 17.97 3.09
CA GLN A 215 10.33 18.43 3.88
C GLN A 215 9.22 17.36 3.92
N ILE A 216 8.91 16.74 2.78
CA ILE A 216 7.92 15.67 2.71
C ILE A 216 8.36 14.48 3.55
N VAL A 217 9.62 14.05 3.43
CA VAL A 217 10.14 12.93 4.23
C VAL A 217 10.10 13.26 5.71
N ALA A 218 10.67 14.42 6.12
CA ALA A 218 10.71 14.81 7.52
C ALA A 218 9.30 14.96 8.13
N LYS A 219 8.38 15.69 7.48
CA LYS A 219 7.08 16.04 8.09
C LYS A 219 5.97 15.02 7.81
N LYS A 220 6.02 14.29 6.69
CA LYS A 220 4.93 13.40 6.29
C LYS A 220 5.33 11.92 6.36
N GLU A 221 6.45 11.48 5.78
CA GLU A 221 6.86 10.06 5.86
C GLU A 221 7.23 9.67 7.29
N ILE A 222 8.17 10.37 7.91
CA ILE A 222 8.55 10.14 9.31
C ILE A 222 7.36 10.48 10.21
N GLY A 223 6.73 11.65 10.00
CA GLY A 223 5.62 12.14 10.81
C GLY A 223 4.43 11.21 10.91
N LEU A 224 4.10 10.51 9.83
CA LEU A 224 3.03 9.50 9.83
C LEU A 224 3.26 8.44 10.91
N SER A 225 4.45 7.88 10.97
CA SER A 225 4.78 6.84 11.96
C SER A 225 5.00 7.42 13.35
N GLN A 226 5.57 8.62 13.47
CA GLN A 226 5.72 9.29 14.76
C GLN A 226 4.36 9.61 15.40
N HIS A 227 3.35 9.97 14.59
CA HIS A 227 1.97 10.12 15.06
C HIS A 227 1.42 8.80 15.63
N VAL A 228 1.65 7.67 14.95
CA VAL A 228 1.22 6.34 15.42
C VAL A 228 1.88 5.99 16.76
N LEU A 229 3.21 6.09 16.83
CA LEU A 229 3.97 5.69 18.02
C LEU A 229 3.68 6.60 19.23
N LYS A 230 3.50 7.92 19.02
CA LYS A 230 3.11 8.87 20.06
C LYS A 230 1.74 8.54 20.70
N ASN A 231 0.83 7.94 19.93
CA ASN A 231 -0.47 7.50 20.42
C ASN A 231 -0.42 6.09 21.08
N ASN A 232 0.76 5.54 21.35
CA ASN A 232 0.97 4.17 21.86
C ASN A 232 0.33 3.11 20.94
N TRP A 233 0.23 3.39 19.65
CA TRP A 233 -0.12 2.43 18.61
C TRP A 233 1.16 1.91 17.96
N ASN A 234 1.10 0.69 17.45
CA ASN A 234 2.28 0.08 16.87
C ASN A 234 2.24 0.12 15.34
N ILE A 235 3.41 -0.04 14.73
CA ILE A 235 3.61 -0.20 13.29
C ILE A 235 4.13 -1.60 12.98
N ASN A 236 3.95 -2.08 11.73
CA ASN A 236 4.47 -3.37 11.29
C ASN A 236 4.84 -3.31 9.80
N CYS A 237 5.56 -4.30 9.27
CA CYS A 237 5.87 -4.32 7.84
C CYS A 237 5.98 -5.74 7.25
N LEU A 238 6.06 -5.83 5.91
CA LEU A 238 6.17 -7.10 5.21
C LEU A 238 7.54 -7.78 5.39
N LEU A 239 8.60 -7.04 5.68
CA LEU A 239 9.94 -7.63 5.84
C LEU A 239 10.02 -8.56 7.07
N PRO A 240 10.34 -9.85 6.90
CA PRO A 240 10.20 -10.86 7.96
C PRO A 240 10.93 -10.53 9.27
N GLN A 241 12.16 -10.02 9.22
CA GLN A 241 12.95 -9.73 10.42
C GLN A 241 12.45 -8.53 11.21
N TYR A 242 11.61 -7.67 10.60
CA TYR A 242 11.01 -6.52 11.26
C TYR A 242 9.58 -6.78 11.79
N ARG A 243 8.97 -7.93 11.47
CA ARG A 243 7.59 -8.26 11.88
C ARG A 243 7.44 -8.48 13.38
N GLY A 244 6.24 -8.14 13.90
CA GLY A 244 5.80 -8.53 15.24
C GLY A 244 6.59 -7.88 16.38
N ARG A 245 7.30 -6.79 16.13
CA ARG A 245 8.10 -6.09 17.13
C ARG A 245 7.31 -4.98 17.79
N ASP A 246 7.70 -4.64 19.00
CA ASP A 246 7.23 -3.44 19.69
C ASP A 246 8.09 -2.25 19.27
N TYR A 247 7.53 -1.42 18.38
CA TYR A 247 8.19 -0.21 17.90
C TYR A 247 7.93 1.02 18.76
N VAL A 248 6.97 0.95 19.68
CA VAL A 248 6.72 2.03 20.66
C VAL A 248 7.92 2.20 21.58
N ASN A 249 8.52 1.09 21.98
CA ASN A 249 9.63 1.05 22.93
C ASN A 249 11.00 0.76 22.29
N LEU A 250 11.09 0.77 20.95
CA LEU A 250 12.34 0.46 20.25
C LEU A 250 13.39 1.57 20.43
N GLN A 251 14.55 1.22 20.99
CA GLN A 251 15.64 2.17 21.25
C GLN A 251 16.76 2.13 20.19
N ASN A 252 16.94 1.01 19.50
CA ASN A 252 18.03 0.81 18.54
C ASN A 252 17.55 0.02 17.33
N ASP A 253 18.21 0.26 16.17
CA ASP A 253 18.03 -0.59 15.00
C ASP A 253 18.54 -2.01 15.29
N ILE A 254 17.71 -2.98 14.96
CA ILE A 254 18.06 -4.41 15.03
C ILE A 254 18.87 -4.87 13.81
N ASN A 255 18.92 -4.05 12.78
CA ASN A 255 19.57 -4.35 11.52
C ASN A 255 20.98 -3.73 11.49
N PHE A 256 21.97 -4.54 11.82
CA PHE A 256 23.39 -4.13 11.84
C PHE A 256 23.95 -3.68 10.49
N ALA A 257 23.25 -3.97 9.39
CA ALA A 257 23.70 -3.69 8.02
C ALA A 257 22.94 -2.54 7.36
N SER A 258 21.93 -1.94 8.04
CA SER A 258 21.10 -0.87 7.46
C SER A 258 21.96 0.35 7.09
N ASN A 259 21.61 0.99 5.98
CA ASN A 259 22.25 2.25 5.57
C ASN A 259 21.40 3.43 6.06
N GLY A 260 21.81 4.05 7.17
CA GLY A 260 21.04 5.12 7.81
C GLY A 260 19.63 4.66 8.20
N GLY A 261 19.49 3.41 8.65
CA GLY A 261 18.22 2.77 8.99
C GLY A 261 17.45 2.22 7.78
N ASP A 262 17.84 2.52 6.53
CA ASP A 262 17.14 2.09 5.32
C ASP A 262 17.63 0.70 4.85
N PRO A 263 16.75 -0.34 4.84
CA PRO A 263 17.12 -1.70 4.45
C PRO A 263 17.13 -1.92 2.92
N TRP A 264 16.70 -0.95 2.09
CA TRP A 264 16.57 -1.15 0.64
C TRP A 264 17.87 -1.00 -0.16
N TYR A 265 18.93 -0.51 0.44
CA TYR A 265 20.21 -0.46 -0.26
C TYR A 265 20.82 -1.87 -0.42
N LYS A 266 21.71 -2.01 -1.41
CA LYS A 266 22.42 -3.28 -1.66
C LYS A 266 23.09 -3.78 -0.37
N ASN A 267 22.83 -5.02 0.01
CA ASN A 267 23.31 -5.69 1.22
C ASN A 267 22.89 -5.02 2.55
N ALA A 268 21.92 -4.09 2.55
CA ALA A 268 21.52 -3.35 3.74
C ALA A 268 20.42 -4.02 4.57
N TYR A 269 19.86 -5.14 4.14
CA TYR A 269 18.88 -5.91 4.90
C TYR A 269 19.57 -7.10 5.57
N PHE A 270 20.09 -6.90 6.79
CA PHE A 270 20.82 -7.94 7.53
C PHE A 270 21.93 -8.59 6.70
N GLY A 271 22.71 -7.80 5.95
CA GLY A 271 23.76 -8.26 5.06
C GLY A 271 23.29 -8.79 3.70
N LYS A 272 22.00 -8.75 3.41
CA LYS A 272 21.38 -9.19 2.13
C LYS A 272 20.74 -8.03 1.39
N THR A 273 20.54 -8.18 0.10
CA THR A 273 19.68 -7.30 -0.71
C THR A 273 18.26 -7.86 -0.70
N ILE A 274 17.25 -7.02 -0.43
CA ILE A 274 15.85 -7.43 -0.44
C ILE A 274 15.48 -7.94 -1.83
N SER A 275 14.87 -9.12 -1.86
CA SER A 275 14.40 -9.80 -3.07
C SER A 275 12.91 -10.13 -3.00
N VAL A 276 12.41 -10.83 -4.01
CA VAL A 276 11.03 -11.35 -4.03
C VAL A 276 10.76 -12.39 -2.94
N ASP A 277 11.80 -12.88 -2.26
CA ASP A 277 11.65 -13.81 -1.15
C ASP A 277 11.25 -13.11 0.14
N GLU A 278 11.68 -11.85 0.32
CA GLU A 278 11.39 -11.04 1.50
C GLU A 278 10.18 -10.14 1.31
N SER A 279 9.91 -9.65 0.08
CA SER A 279 8.81 -8.72 -0.17
C SER A 279 8.14 -8.94 -1.52
N ILE A 280 6.80 -8.86 -1.51
CA ILE A 280 5.99 -8.93 -2.74
C ILE A 280 6.02 -7.65 -3.57
N PHE A 281 6.59 -6.58 -3.06
CA PHE A 281 6.86 -5.32 -3.78
C PHE A 281 8.33 -4.97 -3.66
N LEU A 282 8.95 -4.60 -4.77
CA LEU A 282 10.38 -4.24 -4.84
C LEU A 282 10.57 -2.79 -5.24
N LYS A 283 11.47 -2.09 -4.56
CA LYS A 283 11.88 -0.73 -4.87
C LYS A 283 12.87 -0.73 -6.03
N THR A 284 12.44 -0.26 -7.20
CA THR A 284 13.21 -0.42 -8.46
C THR A 284 14.33 0.59 -8.65
N ASN A 285 14.42 1.61 -7.85
CA ASN A 285 15.44 2.67 -7.97
C ASN A 285 16.59 2.56 -6.95
N ARG A 286 16.72 1.43 -6.24
CA ARG A 286 17.79 1.14 -5.26
C ARG A 286 18.35 -0.28 -5.36
N LEU A 287 17.92 -1.03 -6.36
CA LEU A 287 18.40 -2.39 -6.66
C LEU A 287 19.59 -2.32 -7.62
#